data_9dc068c1330ba6b30e37282201b88695
#
_entry.id   9dc068c1330ba6b30e37282201b88695
#
_cell.length_a   1.000
_cell.length_b   1.000
_cell.length_c   1.000
_cell.angle_alpha   90.00
_cell.angle_beta   90.00
_cell.angle_gamma   90.00
#
_symmetry.space_group_name_H-M   'P 1'
#
loop_
_entity.id
_entity.type
_entity.pdbx_description
1 polymer ?
#
loop_
_entity_poly.entity_id
_entity_poly.type
_entity_poly.pdbx_seq_one_letter_code
_entity_poly.pdbx_strand_id
1 'polypeptide(L)'
;MKRFVYFLAFFCVTHNVLYAQNYSSTNEKAIALYKESLQNFQYRYFEKAEKTLVEALRRDAHFVEAYYLLAGVYTELGNKEKIIETFETCIETCGETHIWAHYKYAYELVELGEYENASSHLKTLKAKSTELNTKQIQQVNMLLNRCQIALNLKRYPVPFNPQNLGTSVNSEHDDYHPTITIDDQVLIFTSLIPHPQAHTKQEDLFFSIREGDSWKERQSIGTPINTPSNQGAQSISADGTRMIFTACNMPDGFGSCDIYITEFKHNVWSTPRNIGAPINTKYWESQPSLSADGRTMYFVSNRPGGVGKKDIWKSTQTDAGVWTPPVNLGKPINTKGDDESPYIHADGVTLYFASNGHIGMGKSDLYKSTFLETQQWSEPQNLGYPINTHNEELRVIVNAQGDKAYFSSDRYGTHGGQDIYVFDMPEHLRPNPVTYVRGVVADSKTNQKLAADIELYELLSGDLFYKIQAEPTTGSFLVPFVENTDYALQIWHQGYLFYSENVSLESIGSDLQVSLQPLIIGSTVVLKNVFFDVDSAILKDESKTELNIIATFMNQNPTISFEVGGHTDNTGSLQRNLELSAQRAKAVYNFLIEKGVEKQRLSYKGYADKKPVAPNDTDRKSVV
;
A
#
# COMPACT_ATOMS: atom_id res chain seq x y z
N MET A 1 -20.10 6.57 -10.66
CA MET A 1 -20.43 6.66 -12.11
C MET A 1 -19.59 5.70 -12.95
N LYS A 2 -19.46 4.42 -12.56
CA LYS A 2 -18.74 3.39 -13.36
C LYS A 2 -19.35 1.98 -13.20
N ARG A 3 -20.68 1.85 -13.30
CA ARG A 3 -21.32 0.53 -13.50
C ARG A 3 -21.37 0.10 -14.98
N PHE A 4 -20.52 0.65 -15.84
CA PHE A 4 -20.76 0.63 -17.29
C PHE A 4 -19.88 -0.33 -18.10
N VAL A 5 -18.97 -1.12 -17.51
CA VAL A 5 -17.94 -1.77 -18.36
C VAL A 5 -18.17 -3.25 -18.65
N TYR A 6 -19.00 -3.96 -17.90
CA TYR A 6 -19.05 -5.42 -18.06
C TYR A 6 -20.22 -6.00 -18.85
N PHE A 7 -21.31 -5.26 -19.05
CA PHE A 7 -22.42 -5.75 -19.90
C PHE A 7 -22.18 -5.49 -21.40
N LEU A 8 -21.35 -4.54 -21.76
CA LEU A 8 -21.07 -4.14 -23.15
C LEU A 8 -19.92 -4.89 -23.83
N ALA A 9 -19.07 -5.61 -23.10
CA ALA A 9 -17.95 -6.37 -23.70
C ALA A 9 -18.41 -7.58 -24.54
N PHE A 10 -19.70 -7.90 -24.56
CA PHE A 10 -20.26 -8.96 -25.41
C PHE A 10 -21.08 -8.43 -26.59
N PHE A 11 -21.24 -7.10 -26.74
CA PHE A 11 -21.99 -6.45 -27.83
C PHE A 11 -21.25 -5.30 -28.51
N CYS A 12 -19.92 -5.34 -28.60
CA CYS A 12 -19.21 -4.47 -29.55
C CYS A 12 -19.43 -4.99 -30.97
N VAL A 13 -20.51 -4.54 -31.59
CA VAL A 13 -20.71 -4.65 -33.03
C VAL A 13 -19.95 -3.51 -33.71
N THR A 14 -18.75 -3.81 -34.19
CA THR A 14 -18.15 -3.06 -35.28
C THR A 14 -18.87 -3.41 -36.58
N HIS A 15 -19.47 -2.42 -37.22
CA HIS A 15 -19.84 -2.32 -38.62
C HIS A 15 -20.47 -3.53 -39.37
N ASN A 16 -21.75 -3.36 -39.72
CA ASN A 16 -22.40 -3.90 -40.90
C ASN A 16 -21.92 -5.27 -41.41
N VAL A 17 -22.33 -6.34 -40.75
CA VAL A 17 -22.61 -7.60 -41.41
C VAL A 17 -23.98 -8.05 -40.91
N LEU A 18 -24.95 -8.10 -41.81
CA LEU A 18 -26.27 -8.69 -41.61
C LEU A 18 -26.09 -10.22 -41.38
N TYR A 19 -25.65 -10.62 -40.16
CA TYR A 19 -25.95 -11.97 -39.70
C TYR A 19 -27.36 -11.91 -39.14
N ALA A 20 -28.25 -12.73 -39.64
CA ALA A 20 -29.54 -13.01 -39.05
C ALA A 20 -29.29 -13.48 -37.61
N GLN A 21 -29.54 -12.61 -36.64
CA GLN A 21 -29.47 -12.98 -35.23
C GLN A 21 -30.61 -13.94 -34.97
N ASN A 22 -30.34 -15.23 -34.82
CA ASN A 22 -31.35 -16.23 -34.46
C ASN A 22 -31.72 -15.98 -33.01
N TYR A 23 -32.82 -15.29 -32.77
CA TYR A 23 -33.43 -15.17 -31.45
C TYR A 23 -34.11 -16.47 -31.07
N SER A 24 -34.25 -16.71 -29.75
CA SER A 24 -35.05 -17.83 -29.22
C SER A 24 -36.53 -17.70 -29.59
N SER A 25 -37.02 -16.47 -29.83
CA SER A 25 -38.35 -16.16 -30.31
C SER A 25 -38.45 -16.15 -31.81
N THR A 26 -39.53 -16.65 -32.37
CA THR A 26 -39.95 -16.49 -33.76
C THR A 26 -41.09 -15.46 -33.92
N ASN A 27 -41.61 -14.90 -32.85
CA ASN A 27 -42.67 -13.90 -32.84
C ASN A 27 -42.13 -12.53 -33.24
N GLU A 28 -42.40 -12.10 -34.48
CA GLU A 28 -41.91 -10.84 -35.03
C GLU A 28 -42.26 -9.60 -34.19
N LYS A 29 -43.45 -9.59 -33.54
CA LYS A 29 -43.89 -8.48 -32.69
C LYS A 29 -43.10 -8.48 -31.35
N ALA A 30 -42.85 -9.65 -30.78
CA ALA A 30 -42.01 -9.78 -29.58
C ALA A 30 -40.56 -9.32 -29.88
N ILE A 31 -40.00 -9.72 -31.05
CA ILE A 31 -38.67 -9.31 -31.50
C ILE A 31 -38.60 -7.79 -31.73
N ALA A 32 -39.63 -7.19 -32.31
CA ALA A 32 -39.69 -5.72 -32.52
C ALA A 32 -39.67 -4.97 -31.17
N LEU A 33 -40.45 -5.39 -30.19
CA LEU A 33 -40.49 -4.82 -28.85
C LEU A 33 -39.15 -5.02 -28.10
N TYR A 34 -38.51 -6.15 -28.26
CA TYR A 34 -37.18 -6.39 -27.71
C TYR A 34 -36.13 -5.44 -28.30
N LYS A 35 -36.14 -5.21 -29.61
CA LYS A 35 -35.24 -4.26 -30.28
C LYS A 35 -35.47 -2.82 -29.80
N GLU A 36 -36.72 -2.41 -29.63
CA GLU A 36 -37.08 -1.13 -29.02
C GLU A 36 -36.56 -1.01 -27.58
N SER A 37 -36.67 -2.10 -26.80
CA SER A 37 -36.17 -2.14 -25.43
C SER A 37 -34.66 -2.02 -25.34
N LEU A 38 -33.91 -2.61 -26.27
CA LEU A 38 -32.45 -2.43 -26.39
C LEU A 38 -32.06 -0.97 -26.56
N GLN A 39 -32.79 -0.24 -27.42
CA GLN A 39 -32.56 1.18 -27.61
C GLN A 39 -32.88 1.99 -26.34
N ASN A 40 -34.04 1.72 -25.72
CA ASN A 40 -34.41 2.37 -24.46
C ASN A 40 -33.40 2.11 -23.37
N PHE A 41 -32.87 0.89 -23.26
CA PHE A 41 -31.80 0.53 -22.30
C PHE A 41 -30.51 1.32 -22.57
N GLN A 42 -30.08 1.42 -23.83
CA GLN A 42 -28.89 2.21 -24.23
C GLN A 42 -29.02 3.69 -23.88
N TYR A 43 -30.23 4.27 -24.04
CA TYR A 43 -30.53 5.66 -23.66
C TYR A 43 -30.87 5.82 -22.18
N ARG A 44 -30.77 4.77 -21.37
CA ARG A 44 -31.08 4.74 -19.93
C ARG A 44 -32.54 5.07 -19.61
N TYR A 45 -33.47 4.78 -20.50
CA TYR A 45 -34.91 4.90 -20.27
C TYR A 45 -35.46 3.58 -19.69
N PHE A 46 -35.01 3.25 -18.46
CA PHE A 46 -35.19 1.92 -17.87
C PHE A 46 -36.66 1.55 -17.66
N GLU A 47 -37.52 2.47 -17.24
CA GLU A 47 -38.96 2.21 -17.08
C GLU A 47 -39.67 1.95 -18.43
N LYS A 48 -39.18 2.57 -19.53
CA LYS A 48 -39.70 2.26 -20.87
C LYS A 48 -39.21 0.91 -21.34
N ALA A 49 -37.96 0.58 -21.10
CA ALA A 49 -37.38 -0.71 -21.44
C ALA A 49 -38.12 -1.84 -20.70
N GLU A 50 -38.39 -1.69 -19.40
CA GLU A 50 -39.18 -2.63 -18.60
C GLU A 50 -40.56 -2.90 -19.24
N LYS A 51 -41.33 -1.84 -19.51
CA LYS A 51 -42.66 -1.96 -20.10
C LYS A 51 -42.69 -2.71 -21.43
N THR A 52 -41.74 -2.37 -22.32
CA THR A 52 -41.67 -3.01 -23.66
C THR A 52 -41.18 -4.45 -23.55
N LEU A 53 -40.29 -4.80 -22.60
CA LEU A 53 -39.84 -6.17 -22.36
C LEU A 53 -40.95 -7.05 -21.77
N VAL A 54 -41.67 -6.55 -20.78
CA VAL A 54 -42.83 -7.27 -20.21
C VAL A 54 -43.88 -7.56 -21.30
N GLU A 55 -44.17 -6.61 -22.20
CA GLU A 55 -45.08 -6.84 -23.34
C GLU A 55 -44.49 -7.83 -24.35
N ALA A 56 -43.15 -7.81 -24.61
CA ALA A 56 -42.50 -8.80 -25.46
C ALA A 56 -42.66 -10.23 -24.91
N LEU A 57 -42.43 -10.41 -23.59
CA LEU A 57 -42.56 -11.68 -22.89
C LEU A 57 -44.04 -12.15 -22.79
N ARG A 58 -44.99 -11.21 -22.72
CA ARG A 58 -46.40 -11.54 -22.80
C ARG A 58 -46.80 -12.10 -24.18
N ARG A 59 -46.10 -11.70 -25.25
CA ARG A 59 -46.34 -12.21 -26.63
C ARG A 59 -45.62 -13.52 -26.89
N ASP A 60 -44.47 -13.72 -26.29
CA ASP A 60 -43.67 -14.93 -26.36
C ASP A 60 -42.93 -15.17 -25.05
N ALA A 61 -43.49 -16.04 -24.22
CA ALA A 61 -42.94 -16.40 -22.91
C ALA A 61 -41.64 -17.22 -23.02
N HIS A 62 -41.27 -17.73 -24.21
CA HIS A 62 -40.02 -18.49 -24.42
C HIS A 62 -38.89 -17.62 -24.97
N PHE A 63 -39.05 -16.27 -24.98
CA PHE A 63 -38.05 -15.35 -25.47
C PHE A 63 -36.93 -15.09 -24.45
N VAL A 64 -35.92 -15.95 -24.41
CA VAL A 64 -34.84 -15.98 -23.41
C VAL A 64 -34.06 -14.69 -23.34
N GLU A 65 -33.73 -14.08 -24.48
CA GLU A 65 -32.97 -12.83 -24.55
C GLU A 65 -33.75 -11.65 -23.94
N ALA A 66 -35.09 -11.69 -23.99
CA ALA A 66 -35.90 -10.66 -23.35
C ALA A 66 -35.86 -10.76 -21.82
N TYR A 67 -35.81 -11.98 -21.23
CA TYR A 67 -35.57 -12.16 -19.80
C TYR A 67 -34.19 -11.62 -19.39
N TYR A 68 -33.13 -11.93 -20.17
CA TYR A 68 -31.79 -11.44 -19.83
C TYR A 68 -31.70 -9.91 -19.85
N LEU A 69 -32.33 -9.27 -20.83
CA LEU A 69 -32.36 -7.81 -20.90
C LEU A 69 -33.21 -7.21 -19.77
N LEU A 70 -34.33 -7.85 -19.41
CA LEU A 70 -35.19 -7.41 -18.31
C LEU A 70 -34.48 -7.51 -16.96
N ALA A 71 -33.76 -8.60 -16.72
CA ALA A 71 -32.90 -8.71 -15.54
C ALA A 71 -31.82 -7.62 -15.51
N GLY A 72 -31.21 -7.30 -16.68
CA GLY A 72 -30.28 -6.18 -16.81
C GLY A 72 -30.90 -4.82 -16.50
N VAL A 73 -32.17 -4.58 -16.89
CA VAL A 73 -32.92 -3.38 -16.51
C VAL A 73 -33.07 -3.30 -14.99
N TYR A 74 -33.44 -4.40 -14.33
CA TYR A 74 -33.60 -4.44 -12.87
C TYR A 74 -32.27 -4.31 -12.12
N THR A 75 -31.14 -4.76 -12.71
CA THR A 75 -29.79 -4.51 -12.19
C THR A 75 -29.48 -3.01 -12.15
N GLU A 76 -29.78 -2.29 -13.25
CA GLU A 76 -29.57 -0.83 -13.30
C GLU A 76 -30.53 -0.06 -12.36
N LEU A 77 -31.71 -0.60 -12.09
CA LEU A 77 -32.68 -0.06 -11.12
C LEU A 77 -32.39 -0.48 -9.68
N GLY A 78 -31.41 -1.35 -9.44
CA GLY A 78 -31.05 -1.83 -8.11
C GLY A 78 -32.10 -2.74 -7.44
N ASN A 79 -33.00 -3.38 -8.23
CA ASN A 79 -34.10 -4.20 -7.70
C ASN A 79 -33.72 -5.69 -7.69
N LYS A 80 -33.16 -6.15 -6.57
CA LYS A 80 -32.68 -7.52 -6.37
C LYS A 80 -33.79 -8.55 -6.52
N GLU A 81 -34.95 -8.29 -5.95
CA GLU A 81 -36.10 -9.20 -5.93
C GLU A 81 -36.58 -9.48 -7.37
N LYS A 82 -36.71 -8.43 -8.19
CA LYS A 82 -37.14 -8.58 -9.59
C LYS A 82 -36.10 -9.26 -10.46
N ILE A 83 -34.80 -9.12 -10.19
CA ILE A 83 -33.76 -9.88 -10.90
C ILE A 83 -33.97 -11.37 -10.69
N ILE A 84 -34.14 -11.78 -9.42
CA ILE A 84 -34.34 -13.18 -9.02
C ILE A 84 -35.60 -13.73 -9.68
N GLU A 85 -36.75 -13.07 -9.49
CA GLU A 85 -38.04 -13.45 -10.08
C GLU A 85 -37.98 -13.62 -11.61
N THR A 86 -37.28 -12.71 -12.30
CA THR A 86 -37.14 -12.75 -13.75
C THR A 86 -36.34 -13.98 -14.21
N PHE A 87 -35.26 -14.34 -13.52
CA PHE A 87 -34.50 -15.53 -13.87
C PHE A 87 -35.19 -16.82 -13.48
N GLU A 88 -35.89 -16.88 -12.34
CA GLU A 88 -36.70 -18.03 -11.94
C GLU A 88 -37.76 -18.30 -12.98
N THR A 89 -38.53 -17.28 -13.40
CA THR A 89 -39.52 -17.40 -14.47
C THR A 89 -38.86 -17.85 -15.80
N CYS A 90 -37.71 -17.32 -16.15
CA CYS A 90 -36.97 -17.74 -17.34
C CYS A 90 -36.59 -19.23 -17.29
N ILE A 91 -36.14 -19.73 -16.15
CA ILE A 91 -35.73 -21.13 -15.98
C ILE A 91 -36.91 -22.05 -15.97
N GLU A 92 -38.01 -21.70 -15.28
CA GLU A 92 -39.25 -22.46 -15.27
C GLU A 92 -39.83 -22.61 -16.68
N THR A 93 -39.77 -21.54 -17.48
CA THR A 93 -40.38 -21.49 -18.82
C THR A 93 -39.46 -22.06 -19.91
N CYS A 94 -38.16 -21.80 -19.83
CA CYS A 94 -37.21 -22.05 -20.93
C CYS A 94 -36.03 -22.96 -20.54
N GLY A 95 -35.86 -23.33 -19.28
CA GLY A 95 -34.64 -23.95 -18.75
C GLY A 95 -34.29 -25.31 -19.37
N GLU A 96 -35.29 -26.08 -19.82
CA GLU A 96 -35.04 -27.34 -20.51
C GLU A 96 -34.47 -27.19 -21.92
N THR A 97 -34.91 -26.14 -22.62
CA THR A 97 -34.50 -25.87 -24.01
C THR A 97 -33.29 -24.93 -24.07
N HIS A 98 -33.06 -24.11 -23.07
CA HIS A 98 -32.01 -23.08 -22.99
C HIS A 98 -31.21 -23.22 -21.70
N ILE A 99 -30.57 -24.36 -21.54
CA ILE A 99 -29.84 -24.74 -20.32
C ILE A 99 -28.82 -23.68 -19.87
N TRP A 100 -28.27 -22.88 -20.79
CA TRP A 100 -27.33 -21.80 -20.48
C TRP A 100 -27.97 -20.66 -19.64
N ALA A 101 -29.30 -20.61 -19.52
CA ALA A 101 -30.01 -19.72 -18.60
C ALA A 101 -29.59 -19.93 -17.15
N HIS A 102 -29.33 -21.18 -16.74
CA HIS A 102 -28.80 -21.49 -15.41
C HIS A 102 -27.43 -20.82 -15.16
N TYR A 103 -26.54 -20.72 -16.16
CA TYR A 103 -25.27 -20.03 -16.01
C TYR A 103 -25.46 -18.53 -15.81
N LYS A 104 -26.34 -17.94 -16.61
CA LYS A 104 -26.64 -16.50 -16.53
C LYS A 104 -27.23 -16.15 -15.15
N TYR A 105 -28.17 -16.94 -14.70
CA TYR A 105 -28.76 -16.75 -13.37
C TYR A 105 -27.71 -16.95 -12.25
N ALA A 106 -26.92 -18.01 -12.31
CA ALA A 106 -25.86 -18.24 -11.34
C ALA A 106 -24.83 -17.10 -11.29
N TYR A 107 -24.53 -16.48 -12.44
CA TYR A 107 -23.66 -15.32 -12.50
C TYR A 107 -24.26 -14.12 -11.73
N GLU A 108 -25.52 -13.79 -11.98
CA GLU A 108 -26.23 -12.71 -11.24
C GLU A 108 -26.35 -13.03 -9.74
N LEU A 109 -26.62 -14.28 -9.38
CA LEU A 109 -26.66 -14.70 -7.98
C LEU A 109 -25.31 -14.51 -7.28
N VAL A 110 -24.19 -14.76 -7.97
CA VAL A 110 -22.84 -14.47 -7.43
C VAL A 110 -22.64 -12.97 -7.22
N GLU A 111 -23.06 -12.14 -8.18
CA GLU A 111 -23.00 -10.66 -8.05
C GLU A 111 -23.90 -10.14 -6.89
N LEU A 112 -24.92 -10.89 -6.51
CA LEU A 112 -25.81 -10.61 -5.38
C LEU A 112 -25.36 -11.25 -4.06
N GLY A 113 -24.27 -12.05 -4.06
CA GLY A 113 -23.75 -12.75 -2.89
C GLY A 113 -24.51 -14.02 -2.49
N GLU A 114 -25.40 -14.54 -3.39
CA GLU A 114 -26.24 -15.74 -3.19
C GLU A 114 -25.51 -17.00 -3.70
N TYR A 115 -24.36 -17.32 -3.08
CA TYR A 115 -23.43 -18.34 -3.58
C TYR A 115 -23.97 -19.77 -3.49
N GLU A 116 -24.84 -20.10 -2.49
CA GLU A 116 -25.49 -21.39 -2.36
C GLU A 116 -26.39 -21.64 -3.57
N ASN A 117 -27.26 -20.68 -3.88
CA ASN A 117 -28.20 -20.77 -4.99
C ASN A 117 -27.45 -20.81 -6.32
N ALA A 118 -26.45 -19.96 -6.51
CA ALA A 118 -25.58 -19.98 -7.68
C ALA A 118 -24.92 -21.35 -7.88
N SER A 119 -24.36 -21.93 -6.81
CA SER A 119 -23.74 -23.25 -6.84
C SER A 119 -24.70 -24.36 -7.26
N SER A 120 -25.96 -24.27 -6.84
CA SER A 120 -27.01 -25.24 -7.24
C SER A 120 -27.24 -25.22 -8.75
N HIS A 121 -27.46 -24.05 -9.34
CA HIS A 121 -27.64 -23.89 -10.79
C HIS A 121 -26.44 -24.35 -11.60
N LEU A 122 -25.22 -24.05 -11.13
CA LEU A 122 -23.98 -24.47 -11.79
C LEU A 122 -23.77 -25.99 -11.72
N LYS A 123 -24.16 -26.65 -10.64
CA LYS A 123 -24.14 -28.12 -10.52
C LYS A 123 -25.14 -28.77 -11.49
N THR A 124 -26.30 -28.18 -11.68
CA THR A 124 -27.29 -28.61 -12.71
C THR A 124 -26.66 -28.57 -14.11
N LEU A 125 -25.98 -27.48 -14.46
CA LEU A 125 -25.23 -27.36 -15.71
C LEU A 125 -24.12 -28.39 -15.83
N LYS A 126 -23.34 -28.60 -14.76
CA LYS A 126 -22.24 -29.57 -14.76
C LYS A 126 -22.75 -31.00 -14.97
N ALA A 127 -23.91 -31.35 -14.46
CA ALA A 127 -24.54 -32.65 -14.70
C ALA A 127 -24.95 -32.86 -16.19
N LYS A 128 -25.23 -31.76 -16.90
CA LYS A 128 -25.55 -31.76 -18.35
C LYS A 128 -24.35 -31.31 -19.20
N SER A 129 -23.12 -31.60 -18.77
CA SER A 129 -21.88 -31.15 -19.42
C SER A 129 -21.69 -31.63 -20.87
N THR A 130 -22.37 -32.71 -21.27
CA THR A 130 -22.36 -33.21 -22.67
C THR A 130 -23.06 -32.25 -23.64
N GLU A 131 -23.87 -31.33 -23.17
CA GLU A 131 -24.58 -30.32 -23.95
C GLU A 131 -23.77 -29.01 -24.07
N LEU A 132 -22.63 -28.90 -23.36
CA LEU A 132 -21.80 -27.71 -23.27
C LEU A 132 -20.50 -27.87 -24.07
N ASN A 133 -20.04 -26.77 -24.68
CA ASN A 133 -18.72 -26.73 -25.29
C ASN A 133 -17.62 -26.52 -24.22
N THR A 134 -16.35 -26.74 -24.61
CA THR A 134 -15.17 -26.66 -23.72
C THR A 134 -15.07 -25.31 -22.99
N LYS A 135 -15.37 -24.19 -23.69
CA LYS A 135 -15.33 -22.85 -23.09
C LYS A 135 -16.40 -22.68 -22.02
N GLN A 136 -17.60 -23.17 -22.29
CA GLN A 136 -18.72 -23.15 -21.34
C GLN A 136 -18.41 -23.98 -20.10
N ILE A 137 -17.84 -25.18 -20.26
CA ILE A 137 -17.41 -26.03 -19.13
C ILE A 137 -16.35 -25.31 -18.28
N GLN A 138 -15.38 -24.64 -18.90
CA GLN A 138 -14.40 -23.84 -18.16
C GLN A 138 -15.06 -22.72 -17.38
N GLN A 139 -15.99 -21.98 -17.96
CA GLN A 139 -16.73 -20.90 -17.30
C GLN A 139 -17.52 -21.41 -16.10
N VAL A 140 -18.25 -22.53 -16.26
CA VAL A 140 -18.99 -23.17 -15.15
C VAL A 140 -18.06 -23.58 -14.02
N ASN A 141 -16.92 -24.22 -14.33
CA ASN A 141 -15.96 -24.66 -13.30
C ASN A 141 -15.32 -23.46 -12.57
N MET A 142 -15.00 -22.38 -13.28
CA MET A 142 -14.46 -21.17 -12.67
C MET A 142 -15.45 -20.54 -11.69
N LEU A 143 -16.72 -20.41 -12.10
CA LEU A 143 -17.74 -19.79 -11.26
C LEU A 143 -18.11 -20.69 -10.06
N LEU A 144 -18.15 -22.03 -10.24
CA LEU A 144 -18.30 -22.99 -9.14
C LEU A 144 -17.17 -22.88 -8.11
N ASN A 145 -15.92 -22.76 -8.58
CA ASN A 145 -14.77 -22.59 -7.69
C ASN A 145 -14.89 -21.28 -6.89
N ARG A 146 -15.31 -20.20 -7.54
CA ARG A 146 -15.59 -18.92 -6.86
C ARG A 146 -16.65 -19.08 -5.78
N CYS A 147 -17.79 -19.72 -6.09
CA CYS A 147 -18.83 -20.01 -5.09
C CYS A 147 -18.29 -20.82 -3.90
N GLN A 148 -17.48 -21.86 -4.17
CA GLN A 148 -16.91 -22.69 -3.09
C GLN A 148 -15.98 -21.90 -2.18
N ILE A 149 -15.12 -21.03 -2.74
CA ILE A 149 -14.23 -20.17 -1.97
C ILE A 149 -15.05 -19.16 -1.16
N ALA A 150 -16.02 -18.49 -1.76
CA ALA A 150 -16.88 -17.53 -1.08
C ALA A 150 -17.66 -18.18 0.08
N LEU A 151 -18.22 -19.37 -0.12
CA LEU A 151 -18.90 -20.13 0.92
C LEU A 151 -17.97 -20.56 2.05
N ASN A 152 -16.72 -20.93 1.72
CA ASN A 152 -15.73 -21.26 2.73
C ASN A 152 -15.35 -20.02 3.56
N LEU A 153 -15.12 -18.89 2.91
CA LEU A 153 -14.82 -17.61 3.61
C LEU A 153 -15.99 -17.17 4.50
N LYS A 154 -17.25 -17.30 4.03
CA LYS A 154 -18.44 -17.02 4.86
C LYS A 154 -18.60 -17.98 6.04
N ARG A 155 -18.15 -19.23 5.89
CA ARG A 155 -18.20 -20.23 6.97
C ARG A 155 -17.20 -19.97 8.08
N TYR A 156 -16.07 -19.34 7.75
CA TYR A 156 -14.99 -19.01 8.67
C TYR A 156 -14.70 -17.50 8.62
N PRO A 157 -15.64 -16.68 9.14
CA PRO A 157 -15.48 -15.22 9.09
C PRO A 157 -14.33 -14.77 9.96
N VAL A 158 -13.62 -13.73 9.52
CA VAL A 158 -12.64 -13.04 10.35
C VAL A 158 -13.32 -12.06 11.29
N PRO A 159 -12.72 -11.73 12.45
CA PRO A 159 -13.19 -10.65 13.30
C PRO A 159 -13.21 -9.32 12.52
N PHE A 160 -14.37 -8.65 12.49
CA PHE A 160 -14.54 -7.42 11.74
C PHE A 160 -15.68 -6.58 12.30
N ASN A 161 -15.32 -5.46 12.91
CA ASN A 161 -16.28 -4.52 13.48
C ASN A 161 -15.91 -3.09 13.05
N PRO A 162 -16.20 -2.69 11.80
CA PRO A 162 -15.84 -1.38 11.29
C PRO A 162 -16.62 -0.27 11.98
N GLN A 163 -15.88 0.78 12.35
CA GLN A 163 -16.42 2.02 12.91
C GLN A 163 -16.31 3.12 11.87
N ASN A 164 -17.44 3.77 11.56
CA ASN A 164 -17.44 4.97 10.71
C ASN A 164 -16.70 6.10 11.44
N LEU A 165 -15.80 6.82 10.76
CA LEU A 165 -15.04 7.92 11.37
C LEU A 165 -15.89 9.14 11.70
N GLY A 166 -17.17 9.16 11.34
CA GLY A 166 -18.13 10.20 11.65
C GLY A 166 -18.00 11.44 10.78
N THR A 167 -18.86 12.43 11.05
CA THR A 167 -19.00 13.65 10.24
C THR A 167 -17.81 14.60 10.28
N SER A 168 -16.91 14.44 11.26
CA SER A 168 -15.64 15.19 11.29
C SER A 168 -14.71 14.81 10.14
N VAL A 169 -14.83 13.58 9.61
CA VAL A 169 -14.04 13.08 8.50
C VAL A 169 -14.92 12.90 7.26
N ASN A 170 -16.02 12.16 7.38
CA ASN A 170 -16.92 11.83 6.30
C ASN A 170 -17.96 12.94 6.05
N SER A 171 -18.32 13.17 4.80
CA SER A 171 -19.26 14.19 4.36
C SER A 171 -20.48 13.58 3.66
N GLU A 172 -21.35 14.42 3.12
CA GLU A 172 -22.46 14.00 2.25
C GLU A 172 -22.00 13.51 0.86
N HIS A 173 -20.69 13.50 0.60
CA HIS A 173 -20.07 13.08 -0.67
C HIS A 173 -19.36 11.75 -0.51
N ASP A 174 -18.75 11.26 -1.60
CA ASP A 174 -17.89 10.08 -1.51
C ASP A 174 -16.54 10.48 -0.92
N ASP A 175 -16.16 9.92 0.22
CA ASP A 175 -14.88 10.09 0.87
C ASP A 175 -14.11 8.76 0.86
N TYR A 176 -12.93 8.72 0.23
CA TYR A 176 -12.22 7.47 -0.05
C TYR A 176 -10.69 7.66 -0.17
N HIS A 177 -9.97 6.57 -0.45
CA HIS A 177 -8.51 6.51 -0.53
C HIS A 177 -7.82 7.13 0.70
N PRO A 178 -8.10 6.64 1.93
CA PRO A 178 -7.39 7.13 3.11
C PRO A 178 -5.90 6.84 3.04
N THR A 179 -5.09 7.72 3.64
CA THR A 179 -3.70 7.50 4.02
C THR A 179 -3.46 8.16 5.38
N ILE A 180 -2.58 7.58 6.20
CA ILE A 180 -2.32 8.06 7.56
C ILE A 180 -0.82 8.24 7.78
N THR A 181 -0.42 9.24 8.55
CA THR A 181 0.97 9.40 8.98
C THR A 181 1.37 8.30 9.95
N ILE A 182 2.68 8.02 10.04
CA ILE A 182 3.18 6.90 10.83
C ILE A 182 2.88 7.03 12.34
N ASP A 183 2.65 8.25 12.80
CA ASP A 183 2.29 8.59 14.18
C ASP A 183 0.78 8.60 14.43
N ASP A 184 -0.01 8.19 13.44
CA ASP A 184 -1.48 8.19 13.46
C ASP A 184 -2.11 9.58 13.73
N GLN A 185 -1.38 10.68 13.50
CA GLN A 185 -1.87 12.02 13.84
C GLN A 185 -2.60 12.72 12.71
N VAL A 186 -2.29 12.41 11.44
CA VAL A 186 -2.90 13.05 10.28
C VAL A 186 -3.46 12.02 9.33
N LEU A 187 -4.75 12.08 9.08
CA LEU A 187 -5.46 11.32 8.06
C LEU A 187 -5.66 12.21 6.84
N ILE A 188 -5.19 11.77 5.66
CA ILE A 188 -5.41 12.45 4.38
C ILE A 188 -6.27 11.53 3.51
N PHE A 189 -7.23 12.09 2.78
CA PHE A 189 -8.15 11.32 1.96
C PHE A 189 -8.65 12.10 0.76
N THR A 190 -9.20 11.40 -0.22
CA THR A 190 -9.85 11.96 -1.40
C THR A 190 -11.33 12.17 -1.13
N SER A 191 -11.89 13.30 -1.56
CA SER A 191 -13.33 13.57 -1.51
C SER A 191 -13.85 13.96 -2.88
N LEU A 192 -14.94 13.36 -3.33
CA LEU A 192 -15.58 13.63 -4.61
C LEU A 192 -16.64 14.73 -4.45
N ILE A 193 -16.22 15.97 -4.50
CA ILE A 193 -17.05 17.17 -4.24
C ILE A 193 -17.66 17.75 -5.53
N PRO A 194 -18.73 18.58 -5.43
CA PRO A 194 -19.24 19.32 -6.58
C PRO A 194 -18.19 20.26 -7.16
N HIS A 195 -18.03 20.26 -8.49
CA HIS A 195 -17.11 21.18 -9.16
C HIS A 195 -17.66 22.61 -9.08
N PRO A 196 -16.86 23.63 -8.66
CA PRO A 196 -17.35 24.99 -8.42
C PRO A 196 -17.94 25.68 -9.65
N GLN A 197 -17.52 25.31 -10.86
CA GLN A 197 -17.86 26.01 -12.11
C GLN A 197 -18.51 25.09 -13.17
N ALA A 198 -18.72 23.82 -12.84
CA ALA A 198 -19.31 22.85 -13.78
C ALA A 198 -20.39 22.02 -13.09
N HIS A 199 -21.38 21.50 -13.86
CA HIS A 199 -22.36 20.55 -13.34
C HIS A 199 -21.81 19.11 -13.23
N THR A 200 -20.56 19.00 -12.76
CA THR A 200 -19.83 17.74 -12.57
C THR A 200 -19.31 17.67 -11.13
N LYS A 201 -18.73 16.54 -10.77
CA LYS A 201 -17.97 16.39 -9.51
C LYS A 201 -16.48 16.36 -9.84
N GLN A 202 -15.65 16.75 -8.86
CA GLN A 202 -14.19 16.66 -8.92
C GLN A 202 -13.66 15.98 -7.66
N GLU A 203 -12.50 15.37 -7.79
CA GLU A 203 -11.74 14.77 -6.70
C GLU A 203 -10.76 15.79 -6.14
N ASP A 204 -10.84 16.08 -4.85
CA ASP A 204 -9.93 16.94 -4.10
C ASP A 204 -9.38 16.22 -2.87
N LEU A 205 -8.19 16.62 -2.40
CA LEU A 205 -7.58 16.10 -1.20
C LEU A 205 -8.01 16.89 0.03
N PHE A 206 -8.38 16.15 1.07
CA PHE A 206 -8.73 16.66 2.40
C PHE A 206 -7.87 15.98 3.47
N PHE A 207 -7.80 16.59 4.64
CA PHE A 207 -7.14 16.00 5.80
C PHE A 207 -7.92 16.29 7.08
N SER A 208 -7.69 15.44 8.08
CA SER A 208 -8.12 15.65 9.46
C SER A 208 -6.96 15.33 10.40
N ILE A 209 -6.93 16.03 11.55
CA ILE A 209 -5.89 15.88 12.57
C ILE A 209 -6.52 15.17 13.78
N ARG A 210 -5.81 14.20 14.35
CA ARG A 210 -6.25 13.53 15.57
C ARG A 210 -6.14 14.43 16.79
N GLU A 211 -7.15 14.39 17.65
CA GLU A 211 -7.17 15.05 18.95
C GLU A 211 -7.66 14.07 20.03
N GLY A 212 -6.72 13.45 20.74
CA GLY A 212 -7.02 12.31 21.61
C GLY A 212 -7.55 11.12 20.80
N ASP A 213 -8.73 10.64 21.15
CA ASP A 213 -9.38 9.50 20.48
C ASP A 213 -10.31 9.92 19.32
N SER A 214 -10.40 11.22 19.02
CA SER A 214 -11.30 11.75 17.97
C SER A 214 -10.53 12.45 16.86
N TRP A 215 -11.23 12.70 15.75
CA TRP A 215 -10.74 13.47 14.61
C TRP A 215 -11.31 14.89 14.62
N LYS A 216 -10.48 15.90 14.37
CA LYS A 216 -10.93 17.28 14.12
C LYS A 216 -11.71 17.36 12.82
N GLU A 217 -12.47 18.47 12.69
CA GLU A 217 -13.18 18.76 11.45
C GLU A 217 -12.24 18.75 10.24
N ARG A 218 -12.67 18.07 9.19
CA ARG A 218 -11.95 17.93 7.92
C ARG A 218 -11.62 19.28 7.31
N GLN A 219 -10.45 19.40 6.72
CA GLN A 219 -10.00 20.58 6.02
C GLN A 219 -9.53 20.24 4.63
N SER A 220 -9.83 21.10 3.64
CA SER A 220 -9.22 20.98 2.32
C SER A 220 -7.72 21.25 2.41
N ILE A 221 -6.91 20.44 1.73
CA ILE A 221 -5.47 20.74 1.60
C ILE A 221 -5.27 22.07 0.83
N GLY A 222 -6.20 22.44 -0.04
CA GLY A 222 -6.19 23.70 -0.77
C GLY A 222 -5.09 23.80 -1.83
N THR A 223 -4.90 25.03 -2.32
CA THR A 223 -3.83 25.34 -3.28
C THR A 223 -2.46 25.31 -2.60
N PRO A 224 -1.39 24.87 -3.30
CA PRO A 224 -1.32 24.58 -4.75
C PRO A 224 -1.67 23.13 -5.14
N ILE A 225 -2.10 22.27 -4.20
CA ILE A 225 -2.37 20.86 -4.47
C ILE A 225 -3.71 20.68 -5.16
N ASN A 226 -4.80 21.12 -4.51
CA ASN A 226 -6.12 21.06 -5.10
C ASN A 226 -6.26 22.11 -6.22
N THR A 227 -6.65 21.66 -7.41
CA THR A 227 -6.83 22.47 -8.62
C THR A 227 -8.22 22.22 -9.21
N PRO A 228 -8.66 22.92 -10.26
CA PRO A 228 -9.91 22.58 -10.95
C PRO A 228 -9.93 21.20 -11.64
N SER A 229 -8.82 20.47 -11.69
CA SER A 229 -8.74 19.09 -12.16
C SER A 229 -8.93 18.11 -11.01
N ASN A 230 -8.95 16.80 -11.29
CA ASN A 230 -9.05 15.75 -10.24
C ASN A 230 -7.69 15.48 -9.62
N GLN A 231 -7.62 15.51 -8.29
CA GLN A 231 -6.49 15.09 -7.47
C GLN A 231 -6.94 14.06 -6.44
N GLY A 232 -6.29 12.89 -6.40
CA GLY A 232 -6.68 11.81 -5.48
C GLY A 232 -5.64 10.71 -5.36
N ALA A 233 -6.03 9.63 -4.68
CA ALA A 233 -5.23 8.42 -4.51
C ALA A 233 -3.79 8.72 -4.02
N GLN A 234 -3.68 9.47 -2.94
CA GLN A 234 -2.44 9.96 -2.36
C GLN A 234 -1.73 8.90 -1.50
N SER A 235 -0.42 9.08 -1.31
CA SER A 235 0.42 8.39 -0.35
C SER A 235 1.45 9.37 0.23
N ILE A 236 1.74 9.24 1.52
CA ILE A 236 2.65 10.12 2.26
C ILE A 236 3.85 9.32 2.79
N SER A 237 5.03 9.92 2.83
CA SER A 237 6.21 9.35 3.50
C SER A 237 6.01 9.26 5.01
N ALA A 238 6.75 8.37 5.68
CA ALA A 238 6.62 8.16 7.12
C ALA A 238 6.84 9.43 7.95
N ASP A 239 7.76 10.29 7.53
CA ASP A 239 8.07 11.57 8.16
C ASP A 239 7.05 12.69 7.85
N GLY A 240 6.06 12.41 7.00
CA GLY A 240 5.02 13.37 6.61
C GLY A 240 5.49 14.51 5.69
N THR A 241 6.73 14.47 5.22
CA THR A 241 7.34 15.57 4.46
C THR A 241 7.20 15.47 2.95
N ARG A 242 6.86 14.29 2.44
CA ARG A 242 6.70 14.03 1.00
C ARG A 242 5.38 13.35 0.72
N MET A 243 4.62 13.90 -0.21
CA MET A 243 3.38 13.30 -0.68
C MET A 243 3.45 13.09 -2.20
N ILE A 244 3.01 11.91 -2.63
CA ILE A 244 2.72 11.61 -4.03
C ILE A 244 1.23 11.36 -4.19
N PHE A 245 0.68 11.74 -5.33
CA PHE A 245 -0.74 11.57 -5.60
C PHE A 245 -1.00 11.51 -7.10
N THR A 246 -2.17 11.09 -7.47
CA THR A 246 -2.63 11.08 -8.86
C THR A 246 -3.31 12.40 -9.20
N ALA A 247 -2.95 13.01 -10.33
CA ALA A 247 -3.70 14.11 -10.91
C ALA A 247 -4.03 13.81 -12.38
N CYS A 248 -5.29 14.09 -12.77
CA CYS A 248 -5.79 13.72 -14.08
C CYS A 248 -6.05 14.95 -14.93
N ASN A 249 -5.80 14.83 -16.24
CA ASN A 249 -6.03 15.89 -17.23
C ASN A 249 -5.28 17.21 -16.92
N MET A 250 -4.10 17.11 -16.31
CA MET A 250 -3.26 18.28 -16.05
C MET A 250 -2.58 18.78 -17.33
N PRO A 251 -2.33 20.11 -17.45
CA PRO A 251 -1.73 20.69 -18.65
C PRO A 251 -0.33 20.17 -18.99
N ASP A 252 0.44 19.75 -17.96
CA ASP A 252 1.78 19.17 -18.06
C ASP A 252 1.78 17.64 -17.99
N GLY A 253 0.59 17.00 -18.09
CA GLY A 253 0.42 15.56 -18.04
C GLY A 253 0.92 14.86 -19.32
N PHE A 254 1.39 13.62 -19.16
CA PHE A 254 1.82 12.73 -20.24
C PHE A 254 0.66 11.85 -20.73
N GLY A 255 -0.18 11.40 -19.80
CA GLY A 255 -1.34 10.53 -20.03
C GLY A 255 -2.66 11.15 -19.58
N SER A 256 -3.68 10.32 -19.43
CA SER A 256 -4.98 10.78 -18.88
C SER A 256 -4.91 11.07 -17.37
N CYS A 257 -4.10 10.30 -16.64
CA CYS A 257 -3.76 10.52 -15.26
C CYS A 257 -2.28 10.22 -15.07
N ASP A 258 -1.62 11.04 -14.27
CA ASP A 258 -0.19 10.98 -13.97
C ASP A 258 0.06 11.08 -12.47
N ILE A 259 1.22 10.62 -12.03
CA ILE A 259 1.67 10.73 -10.64
C ILE A 259 2.43 12.05 -10.47
N TYR A 260 2.04 12.80 -9.44
CA TYR A 260 2.66 14.07 -9.02
C TYR A 260 3.29 13.91 -7.65
N ILE A 261 4.26 14.76 -7.36
CA ILE A 261 4.97 14.80 -6.08
C ILE A 261 5.00 16.23 -5.55
N THR A 262 4.83 16.37 -4.24
CA THR A 262 4.99 17.63 -3.49
C THR A 262 5.72 17.38 -2.18
N GLU A 263 6.37 18.41 -1.66
CA GLU A 263 7.14 18.36 -0.42
C GLU A 263 6.57 19.38 0.59
N PHE A 264 6.48 18.98 1.86
CA PHE A 264 6.08 19.84 2.97
C PHE A 264 7.32 20.45 3.62
N LYS A 265 7.51 21.75 3.47
CA LYS A 265 8.63 22.52 4.03
C LYS A 265 8.14 23.84 4.57
N HIS A 266 8.69 24.27 5.70
CA HIS A 266 8.30 25.54 6.34
C HIS A 266 6.77 25.67 6.58
N ASN A 267 6.13 24.56 6.96
CA ASN A 267 4.68 24.45 7.19
C ASN A 267 3.80 24.71 5.94
N VAL A 268 4.34 24.57 4.75
CA VAL A 268 3.59 24.69 3.49
C VAL A 268 3.96 23.57 2.50
N TRP A 269 2.98 23.16 1.71
CA TRP A 269 3.21 22.27 0.60
C TRP A 269 3.78 23.04 -0.60
N SER A 270 4.82 22.48 -1.22
CA SER A 270 5.36 23.02 -2.47
C SER A 270 4.37 22.86 -3.62
N THR A 271 4.52 23.67 -4.68
CA THR A 271 3.77 23.44 -5.92
C THR A 271 4.07 22.02 -6.44
N PRO A 272 3.03 21.19 -6.65
CA PRO A 272 3.21 19.85 -7.17
C PRO A 272 3.92 19.85 -8.52
N ARG A 273 4.81 18.89 -8.73
CA ARG A 273 5.46 18.67 -10.01
C ARG A 273 5.12 17.28 -10.55
N ASN A 274 4.90 17.19 -11.85
CA ASN A 274 4.80 15.92 -12.54
C ASN A 274 6.09 15.12 -12.31
N ILE A 275 6.00 13.87 -11.87
CA ILE A 275 7.19 13.07 -11.57
C ILE A 275 7.97 12.69 -12.84
N GLY A 276 7.32 12.76 -14.01
CA GLY A 276 7.92 12.58 -15.33
C GLY A 276 8.26 11.12 -15.66
N ALA A 277 8.94 10.98 -16.79
CA ALA A 277 9.47 9.69 -17.21
C ALA A 277 10.64 9.25 -16.27
N PRO A 278 10.80 7.94 -16.02
CA PRO A 278 10.11 6.80 -16.65
C PRO A 278 8.79 6.37 -15.96
N ILE A 279 8.37 7.10 -14.92
CA ILE A 279 7.17 6.76 -14.16
C ILE A 279 5.92 7.07 -14.97
N ASN A 280 5.73 8.34 -15.35
CA ASN A 280 4.59 8.77 -16.14
C ASN A 280 4.82 8.52 -17.63
N THR A 281 3.78 8.07 -18.31
CA THR A 281 3.79 7.72 -19.74
C THR A 281 2.52 8.23 -20.41
N LYS A 282 2.37 7.98 -21.72
CA LYS A 282 1.11 8.28 -22.43
C LYS A 282 -0.09 7.43 -22.00
N TYR A 283 0.12 6.48 -21.09
CA TYR A 283 -0.90 5.60 -20.55
C TYR A 283 -1.49 6.17 -19.26
N TRP A 284 -2.17 5.37 -18.50
CA TRP A 284 -2.76 5.74 -17.21
C TRP A 284 -1.86 5.25 -16.07
N GLU A 285 -1.36 6.17 -15.27
CA GLU A 285 -0.59 5.91 -14.07
C GLU A 285 -1.30 6.51 -12.86
N SER A 286 -1.56 5.69 -11.82
CA SER A 286 -2.36 6.10 -10.67
C SER A 286 -2.10 5.26 -9.42
N GLN A 287 -2.78 5.61 -8.33
CA GLN A 287 -2.83 4.88 -7.07
C GLN A 287 -1.42 4.56 -6.51
N PRO A 288 -0.56 5.56 -6.39
CA PRO A 288 0.78 5.35 -5.86
C PRO A 288 0.77 4.99 -4.37
N SER A 289 1.78 4.22 -3.95
CA SER A 289 2.10 3.92 -2.56
C SER A 289 3.60 4.01 -2.34
N LEU A 290 4.03 4.87 -1.41
CA LEU A 290 5.44 5.04 -1.04
C LEU A 290 5.83 4.07 0.06
N SER A 291 7.05 3.53 -0.02
CA SER A 291 7.73 2.95 1.16
C SER A 291 7.95 4.02 2.23
N ALA A 292 8.19 3.58 3.46
CA ALA A 292 8.38 4.47 4.60
C ALA A 292 9.46 5.54 4.36
N ASP A 293 10.57 5.16 3.72
CA ASP A 293 11.69 6.06 3.37
C ASP A 293 11.42 6.96 2.15
N GLY A 294 10.26 6.81 1.50
CA GLY A 294 9.89 7.56 0.30
C GLY A 294 10.76 7.28 -0.94
N ARG A 295 11.61 6.24 -0.90
CA ARG A 295 12.55 5.90 -1.99
C ARG A 295 12.05 4.79 -2.91
N THR A 296 11.06 4.02 -2.49
CA THR A 296 10.40 3.01 -3.32
C THR A 296 8.94 3.38 -3.51
N MET A 297 8.47 3.30 -4.74
CA MET A 297 7.08 3.55 -5.10
C MET A 297 6.50 2.33 -5.79
N TYR A 298 5.34 1.91 -5.31
CA TYR A 298 4.44 1.00 -5.99
C TYR A 298 3.31 1.81 -6.60
N PHE A 299 2.87 1.48 -7.80
CA PHE A 299 1.80 2.21 -8.48
C PHE A 299 1.12 1.34 -9.52
N VAL A 300 -0.04 1.75 -9.97
CA VAL A 300 -0.82 1.02 -10.97
C VAL A 300 -0.66 1.66 -12.34
N SER A 301 -0.47 0.83 -13.35
CA SER A 301 -0.43 1.29 -14.75
C SER A 301 -0.98 0.24 -15.71
N ASN A 302 -1.63 0.71 -16.79
CA ASN A 302 -2.06 -0.11 -17.91
C ASN A 302 -1.08 -0.07 -19.09
N ARG A 303 0.18 0.32 -18.83
CA ARG A 303 1.25 0.33 -19.84
C ARG A 303 1.54 -1.05 -20.41
N PRO A 304 2.02 -1.16 -21.66
CA PRO A 304 2.42 -2.43 -22.26
C PRO A 304 3.55 -3.12 -21.45
N GLY A 305 3.56 -4.45 -21.51
CA GLY A 305 4.55 -5.28 -20.81
C GLY A 305 4.09 -5.80 -19.47
N GLY A 306 2.83 -5.55 -19.09
CA GLY A 306 2.18 -6.14 -17.92
C GLY A 306 1.65 -7.56 -18.15
N VAL A 307 1.04 -8.12 -17.11
CA VAL A 307 0.42 -9.45 -17.09
C VAL A 307 -1.06 -9.37 -17.48
N GLY A 308 -1.74 -8.32 -17.03
CA GLY A 308 -3.17 -8.12 -17.13
C GLY A 308 -3.58 -6.82 -17.83
N LYS A 309 -4.69 -6.27 -17.35
CA LYS A 309 -5.23 -4.99 -17.84
C LYS A 309 -4.62 -3.80 -17.14
N LYS A 310 -4.62 -3.86 -15.81
CA LYS A 310 -3.95 -2.94 -14.92
C LYS A 310 -3.09 -3.76 -13.98
N ASP A 311 -1.85 -3.41 -13.87
CA ASP A 311 -0.88 -4.13 -13.05
C ASP A 311 -0.23 -3.19 -12.04
N ILE A 312 0.28 -3.78 -10.96
CA ILE A 312 1.10 -3.10 -9.97
C ILE A 312 2.56 -3.13 -10.45
N TRP A 313 3.18 -1.96 -10.49
CA TRP A 313 4.56 -1.72 -10.88
C TRP A 313 5.34 -1.16 -9.70
N LYS A 314 6.65 -1.37 -9.68
CA LYS A 314 7.59 -0.86 -8.68
C LYS A 314 8.69 -0.06 -9.34
N SER A 315 9.06 1.08 -8.74
CA SER A 315 10.26 1.84 -9.08
C SER A 315 10.96 2.30 -7.80
N THR A 316 12.28 2.43 -7.85
CA THR A 316 13.10 2.90 -6.72
C THR A 316 13.89 4.13 -7.12
N GLN A 317 14.20 5.00 -6.17
CA GLN A 317 15.11 6.12 -6.40
C GLN A 317 16.57 5.68 -6.23
N THR A 318 17.41 6.11 -7.13
CA THR A 318 18.88 6.08 -6.96
C THR A 318 19.31 7.08 -5.88
N ASP A 319 20.58 7.02 -5.45
CA ASP A 319 21.12 8.01 -4.50
C ASP A 319 21.12 9.44 -5.05
N ALA A 320 21.09 9.61 -6.37
CA ALA A 320 20.91 10.90 -7.03
C ALA A 320 19.43 11.38 -7.06
N GLY A 321 18.50 10.64 -6.43
CA GLY A 321 17.07 10.98 -6.40
C GLY A 321 16.32 10.73 -7.71
N VAL A 322 16.90 9.97 -8.64
CA VAL A 322 16.31 9.66 -9.95
C VAL A 322 15.55 8.33 -9.86
N TRP A 323 14.32 8.30 -10.34
CA TRP A 323 13.51 7.08 -10.40
C TRP A 323 14.04 6.12 -11.47
N THR A 324 14.21 4.86 -11.09
CA THR A 324 14.57 3.78 -12.01
C THR A 324 13.42 3.43 -12.96
N PRO A 325 13.69 2.83 -14.13
CA PRO A 325 12.62 2.28 -14.96
C PRO A 325 11.73 1.32 -14.15
N PRO A 326 10.38 1.47 -14.22
CA PRO A 326 9.47 0.63 -13.45
C PRO A 326 9.55 -0.84 -13.85
N VAL A 327 9.48 -1.71 -12.84
CA VAL A 327 9.44 -3.16 -12.99
C VAL A 327 8.03 -3.64 -12.63
N ASN A 328 7.42 -4.45 -13.51
CA ASN A 328 6.16 -5.13 -13.21
C ASN A 328 6.37 -6.14 -12.09
N LEU A 329 5.50 -6.19 -11.08
CA LEU A 329 5.64 -7.15 -9.99
C LEU A 329 5.47 -8.60 -10.45
N GLY A 330 4.80 -8.82 -11.59
CA GLY A 330 4.58 -10.15 -12.12
C GLY A 330 3.76 -11.04 -11.18
N LYS A 331 3.82 -12.36 -11.43
CA LYS A 331 3.23 -13.33 -10.51
C LYS A 331 4.09 -13.46 -9.24
N PRO A 332 3.48 -13.74 -8.09
CA PRO A 332 2.08 -14.07 -7.88
C PRO A 332 1.15 -12.85 -7.70
N ILE A 333 1.65 -11.62 -7.69
CA ILE A 333 0.86 -10.41 -7.42
C ILE A 333 -0.10 -10.10 -8.59
N ASN A 334 0.46 -9.87 -9.79
CA ASN A 334 -0.31 -9.46 -10.96
C ASN A 334 -0.96 -10.66 -11.67
N THR A 335 -2.19 -10.46 -12.10
CA THR A 335 -3.06 -11.45 -12.77
C THR A 335 -3.43 -10.99 -14.17
N LYS A 336 -4.34 -11.72 -14.85
CA LYS A 336 -4.93 -11.27 -16.13
C LYS A 336 -6.02 -10.22 -15.97
N GLY A 337 -6.45 -9.95 -14.73
CA GLY A 337 -7.46 -8.96 -14.38
C GLY A 337 -6.89 -7.57 -14.20
N ASP A 338 -7.56 -6.83 -13.34
CA ASP A 338 -7.09 -5.56 -12.78
C ASP A 338 -6.54 -5.83 -11.37
N ASP A 339 -5.28 -5.47 -11.14
CA ASP A 339 -4.60 -5.51 -9.85
C ASP A 339 -4.28 -4.08 -9.46
N GLU A 340 -4.92 -3.57 -8.39
CA GLU A 340 -5.05 -2.13 -8.13
C GLU A 340 -4.80 -1.79 -6.65
N SER A 341 -4.72 -0.50 -6.37
CA SER A 341 -4.66 0.08 -5.02
C SER A 341 -3.58 -0.52 -4.10
N PRO A 342 -2.32 -0.65 -4.57
CA PRO A 342 -1.25 -1.14 -3.72
C PRO A 342 -1.10 -0.24 -2.49
N TYR A 343 -0.86 -0.87 -1.34
CA TYR A 343 -0.41 -0.22 -0.12
C TYR A 343 0.74 -1.02 0.47
N ILE A 344 1.95 -0.49 0.35
CA ILE A 344 3.11 -1.04 1.05
C ILE A 344 3.13 -0.52 2.49
N HIS A 345 3.12 -1.43 3.45
CA HIS A 345 3.21 -1.07 4.86
C HIS A 345 4.59 -0.52 5.21
N ALA A 346 4.67 0.22 6.32
CA ALA A 346 5.90 0.84 6.79
C ALA A 346 7.02 -0.18 7.14
N ASP A 347 6.69 -1.46 7.32
CA ASP A 347 7.66 -2.56 7.50
C ASP A 347 8.48 -2.87 6.22
N GLY A 348 8.11 -2.29 5.07
CA GLY A 348 8.78 -2.44 3.80
C GLY A 348 8.59 -3.79 3.08
N VAL A 349 7.93 -4.76 3.73
CA VAL A 349 7.77 -6.13 3.21
C VAL A 349 6.33 -6.58 3.03
N THR A 350 5.35 -5.93 3.67
CA THR A 350 3.94 -6.30 3.58
C THR A 350 3.19 -5.40 2.59
N LEU A 351 2.64 -6.02 1.55
CA LEU A 351 1.83 -5.36 0.50
C LEU A 351 0.37 -5.77 0.64
N TYR A 352 -0.52 -4.80 0.75
CA TYR A 352 -1.97 -4.97 0.57
C TYR A 352 -2.36 -4.43 -0.80
N PHE A 353 -3.32 -5.07 -1.45
CA PHE A 353 -3.80 -4.63 -2.76
C PHE A 353 -5.19 -5.19 -3.07
N ALA A 354 -5.86 -4.63 -4.07
CA ALA A 354 -7.13 -5.10 -4.58
C ALA A 354 -6.92 -5.85 -5.90
N SER A 355 -7.70 -6.91 -6.14
CA SER A 355 -7.66 -7.65 -7.40
C SER A 355 -9.01 -8.25 -7.77
N ASN A 356 -9.34 -8.19 -9.07
CA ASN A 356 -10.46 -8.93 -9.66
C ASN A 356 -10.00 -10.17 -10.45
N GLY A 357 -8.69 -10.39 -10.55
CA GLY A 357 -8.12 -11.53 -11.25
C GLY A 357 -7.76 -12.71 -10.35
N HIS A 358 -7.47 -12.47 -9.06
CA HIS A 358 -7.40 -13.51 -8.05
C HIS A 358 -8.80 -14.03 -7.71
N ILE A 359 -8.89 -15.31 -7.31
CA ILE A 359 -10.18 -15.91 -6.99
C ILE A 359 -10.62 -15.46 -5.60
N GLY A 360 -11.70 -14.70 -5.56
CA GLY A 360 -12.27 -14.14 -4.35
C GLY A 360 -13.78 -14.26 -4.28
N MET A 361 -14.43 -13.37 -3.52
CA MET A 361 -15.87 -13.33 -3.34
C MET A 361 -16.52 -12.37 -4.34
N GLY A 362 -15.98 -11.14 -4.41
CA GLY A 362 -16.60 -10.01 -5.05
C GLY A 362 -16.11 -9.67 -6.46
N LYS A 363 -16.40 -8.47 -6.85
CA LYS A 363 -15.92 -7.89 -8.12
C LYS A 363 -14.44 -7.64 -8.05
N SER A 364 -13.98 -7.08 -6.93
CA SER A 364 -12.58 -6.93 -6.56
C SER A 364 -12.46 -7.19 -5.08
N ASP A 365 -11.53 -8.02 -4.68
CA ASP A 365 -11.26 -8.37 -3.28
C ASP A 365 -9.91 -7.82 -2.84
N LEU A 366 -9.74 -7.63 -1.54
CA LEU A 366 -8.51 -7.22 -0.89
C LEU A 366 -7.64 -8.43 -0.55
N TYR A 367 -6.35 -8.30 -0.83
CA TYR A 367 -5.33 -9.32 -0.59
C TYR A 367 -4.13 -8.75 0.17
N LYS A 368 -3.41 -9.65 0.87
CA LYS A 368 -2.12 -9.41 1.50
C LYS A 368 -1.08 -10.32 0.87
N SER A 369 0.11 -9.80 0.59
CA SER A 369 1.30 -10.59 0.25
C SER A 369 2.51 -10.04 1.00
N THR A 370 3.47 -10.91 1.30
CA THR A 370 4.70 -10.54 2.02
C THR A 370 5.91 -10.80 1.12
N PHE A 371 6.83 -9.85 1.06
CA PHE A 371 8.12 -10.01 0.38
C PHE A 371 9.05 -10.84 1.26
N LEU A 372 9.46 -12.02 0.77
CA LEU A 372 10.20 -13.00 1.54
C LEU A 372 11.72 -12.80 1.40
N GLU A 373 12.49 -13.37 2.31
CA GLU A 373 13.96 -13.43 2.24
C GLU A 373 14.48 -14.05 0.93
N THR A 374 13.67 -14.91 0.29
CA THR A 374 13.93 -15.48 -1.04
C THR A 374 13.85 -14.46 -2.18
N GLN A 375 13.65 -13.18 -1.88
CA GLN A 375 13.45 -12.08 -2.84
C GLN A 375 12.24 -12.27 -3.76
N GLN A 376 11.18 -12.90 -3.25
CA GLN A 376 9.93 -13.16 -3.95
C GLN A 376 8.73 -12.77 -3.09
N TRP A 377 7.63 -12.38 -3.72
CA TRP A 377 6.35 -12.20 -3.05
C TRP A 377 5.71 -13.54 -2.72
N SER A 378 5.14 -13.67 -1.54
CA SER A 378 4.32 -14.81 -1.16
C SER A 378 3.05 -14.88 -2.02
N GLU A 379 2.42 -16.07 -2.09
CA GLU A 379 1.07 -16.17 -2.68
C GLU A 379 0.10 -15.24 -1.95
N PRO A 380 -0.70 -14.44 -2.69
CA PRO A 380 -1.63 -13.51 -2.09
C PRO A 380 -2.70 -14.20 -1.24
N GLN A 381 -2.84 -13.75 -0.01
CA GLN A 381 -3.86 -14.18 0.94
C GLN A 381 -5.07 -13.25 0.86
N ASN A 382 -6.26 -13.80 0.57
CA ASN A 382 -7.52 -13.06 0.65
C ASN A 382 -7.79 -12.62 2.10
N LEU A 383 -8.20 -11.37 2.32
CA LEU A 383 -8.43 -10.84 3.68
C LEU A 383 -9.65 -11.46 4.38
N GLY A 384 -10.47 -12.21 3.65
CA GLY A 384 -11.58 -12.98 4.22
C GLY A 384 -12.87 -12.18 4.37
N TYR A 385 -13.96 -12.92 4.65
CA TYR A 385 -15.27 -12.35 4.95
C TYR A 385 -15.35 -11.96 6.43
N PRO A 386 -15.96 -10.82 6.81
CA PRO A 386 -16.68 -9.86 5.96
C PRO A 386 -15.85 -8.63 5.54
N ILE A 387 -14.50 -8.67 5.58
CA ILE A 387 -13.67 -7.60 5.00
C ILE A 387 -13.97 -7.57 3.49
N ASN A 388 -13.79 -8.70 2.82
CA ASN A 388 -14.23 -8.91 1.44
C ASN A 388 -15.69 -9.42 1.42
N THR A 389 -16.46 -8.96 0.41
CA THR A 389 -17.86 -9.30 0.20
C THR A 389 -18.12 -9.61 -1.28
N HIS A 390 -19.38 -9.63 -1.71
CA HIS A 390 -19.73 -9.71 -3.14
C HIS A 390 -19.57 -8.37 -3.87
N ASN A 391 -19.34 -7.28 -3.14
CA ASN A 391 -19.15 -5.95 -3.70
C ASN A 391 -17.71 -5.73 -4.20
N GLU A 392 -17.37 -4.49 -4.40
CA GLU A 392 -16.04 -4.07 -4.82
C GLU A 392 -15.32 -3.45 -3.62
N GLU A 393 -14.28 -4.12 -3.14
CA GLU A 393 -13.38 -3.59 -2.13
C GLU A 393 -12.07 -3.16 -2.80
N LEU A 394 -11.76 -1.86 -2.74
CA LEU A 394 -10.68 -1.30 -3.56
C LEU A 394 -9.43 -0.89 -2.78
N ARG A 395 -9.52 -0.52 -1.53
CA ARG A 395 -8.36 -0.05 -0.79
C ARG A 395 -8.48 -0.32 0.70
N VAL A 396 -7.40 -0.80 1.28
CA VAL A 396 -7.16 -0.84 2.71
C VAL A 396 -5.77 -0.29 2.99
N ILE A 397 -5.63 0.48 4.06
CA ILE A 397 -4.34 0.84 4.64
C ILE A 397 -4.31 0.37 6.09
N VAL A 398 -3.10 0.12 6.61
CA VAL A 398 -2.90 -0.35 7.98
C VAL A 398 -1.95 0.62 8.67
N ASN A 399 -2.24 0.97 9.91
CA ASN A 399 -1.37 1.87 10.68
C ASN A 399 0.00 1.21 10.98
N ALA A 400 0.95 2.00 11.43
CA ALA A 400 2.32 1.54 11.67
C ALA A 400 2.39 0.35 12.66
N GLN A 401 1.57 0.36 13.72
CA GLN A 401 1.49 -0.74 14.70
C GLN A 401 0.84 -2.02 14.13
N GLY A 402 0.20 -1.94 12.97
CA GLY A 402 -0.41 -3.09 12.32
C GLY A 402 -1.74 -3.55 12.91
N ASP A 403 -2.25 -2.87 13.92
CA ASP A 403 -3.44 -3.27 14.66
C ASP A 403 -4.74 -2.63 14.16
N LYS A 404 -4.67 -1.48 13.48
CA LYS A 404 -5.81 -0.75 12.91
C LYS A 404 -5.71 -0.68 11.40
N ALA A 405 -6.82 -0.90 10.73
CA ALA A 405 -6.95 -0.73 9.30
C ALA A 405 -8.03 0.29 8.94
N TYR A 406 -7.77 1.09 7.90
CA TYR A 406 -8.70 2.09 7.36
C TYR A 406 -9.07 1.70 5.94
N PHE A 407 -10.34 1.83 5.59
CA PHE A 407 -10.85 1.54 4.26
C PHE A 407 -12.05 2.42 3.94
N SER A 408 -12.44 2.48 2.68
CA SER A 408 -13.65 3.18 2.25
C SER A 408 -14.73 2.19 1.80
N SER A 409 -15.98 2.50 2.13
CA SER A 409 -17.13 1.64 1.82
C SER A 409 -18.44 2.42 1.74
N ASP A 410 -19.36 1.93 0.93
CA ASP A 410 -20.76 2.39 0.84
C ASP A 410 -21.71 1.57 1.71
N ARG A 411 -21.21 0.92 2.77
CA ARG A 411 -21.99 0.07 3.69
C ARG A 411 -22.97 0.89 4.52
N TYR A 412 -23.85 0.18 5.25
CA TYR A 412 -24.83 0.77 6.13
C TYR A 412 -24.22 1.78 7.11
N GLY A 413 -24.90 2.93 7.27
CA GLY A 413 -24.47 4.00 8.19
C GLY A 413 -23.54 5.03 7.55
N THR A 414 -23.46 5.08 6.23
CA THR A 414 -22.75 6.15 5.49
C THR A 414 -23.45 7.50 5.65
N HIS A 415 -22.66 8.57 5.65
CA HIS A 415 -23.16 9.95 5.58
C HIS A 415 -23.35 10.42 4.14
N GLY A 416 -22.48 9.90 3.23
CA GLY A 416 -22.50 10.15 1.80
C GLY A 416 -22.69 8.88 0.98
N GLY A 417 -21.94 8.76 -0.10
CA GLY A 417 -21.84 7.53 -0.87
C GLY A 417 -20.84 6.57 -0.23
N GLN A 418 -19.55 6.76 -0.47
CA GLN A 418 -18.49 6.05 0.26
C GLN A 418 -18.04 6.87 1.47
N ASP A 419 -17.87 6.21 2.60
CA ASP A 419 -17.31 6.77 3.83
C ASP A 419 -16.05 6.02 4.24
N ILE A 420 -15.20 6.68 5.03
CA ILE A 420 -14.01 6.08 5.62
C ILE A 420 -14.35 5.44 6.96
N TYR A 421 -13.93 4.20 7.12
CA TYR A 421 -14.09 3.38 8.32
C TYR A 421 -12.73 2.95 8.87
N VAL A 422 -12.70 2.64 10.16
CA VAL A 422 -11.58 1.99 10.85
C VAL A 422 -12.04 0.68 11.47
N PHE A 423 -11.18 -0.35 11.48
CA PHE A 423 -11.43 -1.62 12.17
C PHE A 423 -10.13 -2.21 12.73
N ASP A 424 -10.27 -3.12 13.71
CA ASP A 424 -9.13 -3.88 14.24
C ASP A 424 -8.69 -4.92 13.21
N MET A 425 -7.43 -4.83 12.76
CA MET A 425 -6.88 -5.79 11.81
C MET A 425 -6.75 -7.17 12.47
N PRO A 426 -7.33 -8.24 11.88
CA PRO A 426 -7.17 -9.60 12.39
C PRO A 426 -5.70 -9.98 12.51
N GLU A 427 -5.30 -10.62 13.62
CA GLU A 427 -3.90 -10.88 13.97
C GLU A 427 -3.09 -11.54 12.85
N HIS A 428 -3.64 -12.57 12.21
CA HIS A 428 -2.96 -13.30 11.12
C HIS A 428 -2.83 -12.50 9.81
N LEU A 429 -3.49 -11.35 9.71
CA LEU A 429 -3.42 -10.42 8.58
C LEU A 429 -2.54 -9.21 8.89
N ARG A 430 -2.07 -9.05 10.12
CA ARG A 430 -1.22 -7.91 10.50
C ARG A 430 0.13 -7.96 9.79
N PRO A 431 0.71 -6.78 9.49
CA PRO A 431 2.10 -6.65 9.08
C PRO A 431 3.02 -6.77 10.31
N ASN A 432 4.32 -6.67 10.12
CA ASN A 432 5.23 -6.48 11.24
C ASN A 432 4.98 -5.10 11.87
N PRO A 433 4.84 -5.01 13.20
CA PRO A 433 4.61 -3.72 13.86
C PRO A 433 5.83 -2.82 13.70
N VAL A 434 5.57 -1.56 13.35
CA VAL A 434 6.57 -0.51 13.16
C VAL A 434 6.33 0.57 14.20
N THR A 435 7.39 1.00 14.84
CA THR A 435 7.43 2.18 15.70
C THR A 435 8.38 3.23 15.09
N TYR A 436 8.60 4.34 15.78
CA TYR A 436 9.47 5.40 15.27
C TYR A 436 10.22 6.11 16.39
N VAL A 437 11.36 6.71 16.05
CA VAL A 437 12.05 7.69 16.87
C VAL A 437 11.97 9.05 16.21
N ARG A 438 11.69 10.06 17.03
CA ARG A 438 11.83 11.46 16.65
C ARG A 438 13.09 12.03 17.27
N GLY A 439 13.62 13.08 16.64
CA GLY A 439 14.74 13.78 17.22
C GLY A 439 15.03 15.11 16.55
N VAL A 440 16.03 15.79 17.10
CA VAL A 440 16.54 17.05 16.58
C VAL A 440 18.06 16.99 16.55
N VAL A 441 18.67 17.37 15.43
CA VAL A 441 20.12 17.46 15.26
C VAL A 441 20.58 18.89 15.35
N ALA A 442 21.61 19.15 16.17
CA ALA A 442 22.20 20.47 16.30
C ALA A 442 23.74 20.39 16.49
N ASP A 443 24.43 21.48 16.21
CA ASP A 443 25.82 21.69 16.57
C ASP A 443 26.00 21.74 18.09
N SER A 444 26.92 20.96 18.64
CA SER A 444 27.12 20.82 20.09
C SER A 444 27.62 22.10 20.78
N LYS A 445 28.18 23.08 20.04
CA LYS A 445 28.72 24.33 20.59
C LYS A 445 27.80 25.52 20.40
N THR A 446 27.21 25.61 19.22
CA THR A 446 26.42 26.78 18.81
C THR A 446 24.92 26.57 18.94
N ASN A 447 24.47 25.30 19.10
CA ASN A 447 23.08 24.87 19.06
C ASN A 447 22.36 25.18 17.72
N GLN A 448 23.16 25.50 16.66
CA GLN A 448 22.62 25.68 15.33
C GLN A 448 22.05 24.36 14.82
N LYS A 449 20.86 24.41 14.23
CA LYS A 449 20.21 23.22 13.65
C LYS A 449 20.95 22.78 12.38
N LEU A 450 21.04 21.47 12.18
CA LEU A 450 21.81 20.87 11.11
C LEU A 450 20.93 20.00 10.21
N ALA A 451 21.05 20.19 8.90
CA ALA A 451 20.50 19.31 7.87
C ALA A 451 21.38 18.04 7.76
N ALA A 452 21.42 17.25 8.83
CA ALA A 452 22.24 16.05 8.89
C ALA A 452 21.59 14.90 8.12
N ASP A 453 22.42 14.04 7.52
CA ASP A 453 21.99 12.79 6.94
C ASP A 453 21.78 11.76 8.05
N ILE A 454 20.67 11.03 7.97
CA ILE A 454 20.24 10.07 8.97
C ILE A 454 20.01 8.74 8.26
N GLU A 455 20.69 7.71 8.72
CA GLU A 455 20.68 6.37 8.15
C GLU A 455 20.43 5.35 9.24
N LEU A 456 19.56 4.40 8.97
CA LEU A 456 19.24 3.28 9.86
C LEU A 456 19.61 1.98 9.17
N TYR A 457 20.53 1.23 9.77
CA TYR A 457 21.01 -0.04 9.26
C TYR A 457 20.54 -1.18 10.17
N GLU A 458 20.02 -2.26 9.61
CA GLU A 458 19.81 -3.48 10.38
C GLU A 458 21.16 -4.07 10.78
N LEU A 459 21.32 -4.40 12.06
CA LEU A 459 22.63 -4.78 12.60
C LEU A 459 23.13 -6.11 12.05
N LEU A 460 22.25 -7.11 11.90
CA LEU A 460 22.65 -8.45 11.45
C LEU A 460 22.96 -8.51 9.96
N SER A 461 22.08 -7.98 9.10
CA SER A 461 22.26 -8.02 7.66
C SER A 461 23.24 -6.98 7.16
N GLY A 462 23.35 -5.84 7.86
CA GLY A 462 24.06 -4.66 7.42
C GLY A 462 23.35 -3.86 6.33
N ASP A 463 22.09 -4.20 6.04
CA ASP A 463 21.31 -3.54 5.02
C ASP A 463 20.79 -2.18 5.50
N LEU A 464 20.82 -1.20 4.61
CA LEU A 464 20.20 0.11 4.83
C LEU A 464 18.69 -0.03 4.82
N PHE A 465 18.07 0.14 6.01
CA PHE A 465 16.62 0.08 6.17
C PHE A 465 15.95 1.43 5.85
N TYR A 466 16.55 2.54 6.32
CA TYR A 466 15.94 3.86 6.19
C TYR A 466 17.00 4.95 6.01
N LYS A 467 16.71 5.95 5.15
CA LYS A 467 17.58 7.09 4.93
C LYS A 467 16.79 8.36 4.64
N ILE A 468 17.05 9.39 5.44
CA ILE A 468 16.49 10.74 5.27
C ILE A 468 17.52 11.81 5.59
N GLN A 469 17.16 13.07 5.35
CA GLN A 469 17.88 14.24 5.83
C GLN A 469 17.02 14.99 6.85
N ALA A 470 17.62 15.43 7.96
CA ALA A 470 16.94 16.27 8.94
C ALA A 470 16.49 17.59 8.30
N GLU A 471 15.34 18.10 8.74
CA GLU A 471 14.80 19.37 8.24
C GLU A 471 15.80 20.51 8.48
N PRO A 472 16.21 21.26 7.45
CA PRO A 472 17.32 22.20 7.56
C PRO A 472 17.15 23.33 8.58
N THR A 473 15.91 23.75 8.84
CA THR A 473 15.61 24.89 9.73
C THR A 473 15.46 24.47 11.18
N THR A 474 14.82 23.34 11.43
CA THR A 474 14.49 22.83 12.77
C THR A 474 15.44 21.75 13.25
N GLY A 475 16.19 21.12 12.34
CA GLY A 475 17.01 19.94 12.60
C GLY A 475 16.19 18.69 12.93
N SER A 476 14.86 18.75 12.79
CA SER A 476 13.96 17.66 13.18
C SER A 476 14.02 16.50 12.20
N PHE A 477 13.80 15.29 12.72
CA PHE A 477 13.69 14.07 11.94
C PHE A 477 12.73 13.08 12.59
N LEU A 478 12.24 12.14 11.79
CA LEU A 478 11.49 10.97 12.22
C LEU A 478 12.01 9.74 11.45
N VAL A 479 12.35 8.68 12.18
CA VAL A 479 12.86 7.44 11.61
C VAL A 479 12.00 6.27 12.08
N PRO A 480 11.30 5.56 11.19
CA PRO A 480 10.58 4.34 11.51
C PRO A 480 11.53 3.14 11.66
N PHE A 481 11.15 2.16 12.46
CA PHE A 481 11.84 0.87 12.56
C PHE A 481 10.87 -0.24 12.97
N VAL A 482 11.16 -1.47 12.51
CA VAL A 482 10.37 -2.66 12.83
C VAL A 482 10.68 -3.08 14.26
N GLU A 483 9.63 -3.36 15.03
CA GLU A 483 9.80 -3.82 16.42
C GLU A 483 10.54 -5.16 16.48
N ASN A 484 11.24 -5.38 17.58
CA ASN A 484 12.05 -6.59 17.85
C ASN A 484 13.20 -6.86 16.84
N THR A 485 13.64 -5.82 16.15
CA THR A 485 14.84 -5.83 15.30
C THR A 485 15.83 -4.79 15.84
N ASP A 486 17.11 -5.14 15.91
CA ASP A 486 18.16 -4.23 16.36
C ASP A 486 18.74 -3.44 15.19
N TYR A 487 18.83 -2.13 15.35
CA TYR A 487 19.33 -1.22 14.33
C TYR A 487 20.49 -0.35 14.83
N ALA A 488 21.41 0.00 13.91
CA ALA A 488 22.37 1.06 14.08
C ALA A 488 21.82 2.34 13.44
N LEU A 489 21.47 3.33 14.26
CA LEU A 489 21.14 4.68 13.83
C LEU A 489 22.42 5.47 13.67
N GLN A 490 22.70 5.95 12.46
CA GLN A 490 23.85 6.77 12.13
C GLN A 490 23.38 8.16 11.70
N ILE A 491 23.97 9.21 12.31
CA ILE A 491 23.67 10.61 11.96
C ILE A 491 24.98 11.32 11.69
N TRP A 492 25.11 11.92 10.51
CA TRP A 492 26.32 12.59 10.12
C TRP A 492 26.07 13.87 9.32
N HIS A 493 26.98 14.80 9.41
CA HIS A 493 26.97 16.05 8.64
C HIS A 493 28.40 16.44 8.28
N GLN A 494 28.58 17.04 7.09
CA GLN A 494 29.91 17.44 6.63
C GLN A 494 30.60 18.40 7.62
N GLY A 495 31.82 18.09 8.03
CA GLY A 495 32.58 18.87 8.99
C GLY A 495 32.33 18.50 10.46
N TYR A 496 31.58 17.46 10.72
CA TYR A 496 31.27 16.95 12.06
C TYR A 496 31.68 15.48 12.22
N LEU A 497 31.91 15.05 13.48
CA LEU A 497 31.95 13.64 13.81
C LEU A 497 30.53 13.06 13.68
N PHE A 498 30.44 11.81 13.27
CA PHE A 498 29.17 11.10 13.24
C PHE A 498 28.64 10.79 14.65
N TYR A 499 27.34 10.64 14.76
CA TYR A 499 26.67 10.12 15.95
C TYR A 499 26.19 8.70 15.66
N SER A 500 26.37 7.77 16.62
CA SER A 500 25.91 6.41 16.53
C SER A 500 25.06 6.06 17.75
N GLU A 501 23.93 5.38 17.54
CA GLU A 501 23.04 4.88 18.57
C GLU A 501 22.56 3.47 18.22
N ASN A 502 22.40 2.61 19.24
CA ASN A 502 21.64 1.37 19.07
C ASN A 502 20.15 1.68 19.25
N VAL A 503 19.35 1.31 18.29
CA VAL A 503 17.91 1.54 18.28
C VAL A 503 17.16 0.22 18.45
N SER A 504 16.53 0.05 19.61
CA SER A 504 15.56 -1.00 19.89
C SER A 504 14.44 -0.41 20.74
N LEU A 505 13.30 -1.08 20.87
CA LEU A 505 12.19 -0.65 21.72
C LEU A 505 12.59 -0.35 23.17
N GLU A 506 13.59 -1.06 23.69
CA GLU A 506 14.07 -0.91 25.08
C GLU A 506 15.02 0.28 25.26
N SER A 507 15.60 0.80 24.17
CA SER A 507 16.73 1.75 24.25
C SER A 507 16.38 3.21 23.98
N ILE A 508 15.14 3.54 23.54
CA ILE A 508 14.79 4.89 23.11
C ILE A 508 13.63 5.48 23.90
N GLY A 509 13.91 6.63 24.54
CA GLY A 509 12.88 7.57 24.95
C GLY A 509 12.34 8.34 23.72
N SER A 510 11.13 8.86 23.80
CA SER A 510 10.34 9.40 22.69
C SER A 510 10.99 10.53 21.86
N ASP A 511 12.00 11.26 22.37
CA ASP A 511 12.61 12.41 21.69
C ASP A 511 14.15 12.41 21.80
N LEU A 512 14.84 12.12 20.71
CA LEU A 512 16.31 12.08 20.64
C LEU A 512 16.89 13.49 20.39
N GLN A 513 17.74 13.97 21.31
CA GLN A 513 18.50 15.22 21.13
C GLN A 513 19.93 14.90 20.72
N VAL A 514 20.24 15.10 19.44
CA VAL A 514 21.55 14.80 18.86
C VAL A 514 22.40 16.05 18.76
N SER A 515 23.54 16.06 19.46
CA SER A 515 24.50 17.15 19.45
C SER A 515 25.77 16.70 18.70
N LEU A 516 25.90 17.05 17.42
CA LEU A 516 27.06 16.70 16.63
C LEU A 516 28.28 17.56 17.03
N GLN A 517 29.41 16.91 17.23
CA GLN A 517 30.66 17.59 17.54
C GLN A 517 31.39 18.00 16.24
N PRO A 518 31.82 19.27 16.11
CA PRO A 518 32.66 19.66 15.00
C PRO A 518 33.93 18.77 14.93
N LEU A 519 34.37 18.46 13.71
CA LEU A 519 35.52 17.61 13.44
C LEU A 519 36.82 18.40 13.68
N ILE A 520 37.23 18.49 14.94
CA ILE A 520 38.46 19.15 15.40
C ILE A 520 39.33 18.19 16.19
N ILE A 521 40.64 18.52 16.30
CA ILE A 521 41.58 17.70 17.07
C ILE A 521 41.10 17.54 18.53
N GLY A 522 41.01 16.28 18.98
CA GLY A 522 40.57 15.91 20.34
C GLY A 522 39.06 15.67 20.47
N SER A 523 38.27 15.80 19.41
CA SER A 523 36.89 15.37 19.42
C SER A 523 36.78 13.84 19.50
N THR A 524 35.76 13.34 20.20
CA THR A 524 35.57 11.89 20.46
C THR A 524 34.14 11.46 20.13
N VAL A 525 33.99 10.23 19.67
CA VAL A 525 32.69 9.57 19.46
C VAL A 525 32.69 8.21 20.14
N VAL A 526 31.58 7.81 20.69
CA VAL A 526 31.40 6.49 21.32
C VAL A 526 30.71 5.57 20.32
N LEU A 527 31.30 4.39 20.11
CA LEU A 527 30.78 3.36 19.24
C LEU A 527 29.82 2.47 20.02
N LYS A 528 28.52 2.63 19.84
CA LYS A 528 27.50 1.95 20.66
C LYS A 528 27.11 0.57 20.12
N ASN A 529 27.44 0.26 18.86
CA ASN A 529 27.12 -0.99 18.18
C ASN A 529 28.36 -1.87 17.94
N VAL A 530 29.36 -1.79 18.82
CA VAL A 530 30.52 -2.68 18.81
C VAL A 530 30.47 -3.62 20.02
N PHE A 531 30.23 -4.89 19.75
CA PHE A 531 29.95 -5.90 20.77
C PHE A 531 31.04 -6.96 20.88
N PHE A 532 31.29 -7.40 22.11
CA PHE A 532 32.17 -8.49 22.45
C PHE A 532 31.49 -9.40 23.48
N ASP A 533 31.87 -10.69 23.52
CA ASP A 533 31.45 -11.54 24.60
C ASP A 533 32.23 -11.22 25.90
N VAL A 534 31.72 -11.69 27.04
CA VAL A 534 32.37 -11.51 28.33
C VAL A 534 33.77 -12.09 28.27
N ASP A 535 34.74 -11.32 28.77
CA ASP A 535 36.18 -11.66 28.78
C ASP A 535 36.77 -12.04 27.41
N SER A 536 36.19 -11.57 26.33
CA SER A 536 36.59 -11.81 24.94
C SER A 536 36.94 -10.50 24.21
N ALA A 537 37.84 -10.59 23.26
CA ALA A 537 38.16 -9.53 22.30
C ALA A 537 37.81 -9.94 20.83
N ILE A 538 36.99 -10.96 20.67
CA ILE A 538 36.47 -11.38 19.37
C ILE A 538 35.24 -10.52 19.04
N LEU A 539 35.32 -9.81 17.93
CA LEU A 539 34.21 -8.99 17.42
C LEU A 539 33.01 -9.89 17.04
N LYS A 540 31.83 -9.54 17.51
CA LYS A 540 30.59 -10.17 17.07
C LYS A 540 30.20 -9.72 15.66
N ASP A 541 29.41 -10.52 14.96
CA ASP A 541 28.98 -10.23 13.59
C ASP A 541 28.19 -8.94 13.51
N GLU A 542 27.33 -8.64 14.47
CA GLU A 542 26.55 -7.40 14.57
C GLU A 542 27.41 -6.13 14.61
N SER A 543 28.66 -6.23 15.12
CA SER A 543 29.60 -5.12 15.15
C SER A 543 30.12 -4.72 13.79
N LYS A 544 30.08 -5.65 12.81
CA LYS A 544 30.65 -5.42 11.48
C LYS A 544 29.94 -4.31 10.74
N THR A 545 28.65 -4.15 10.93
CA THR A 545 27.82 -3.11 10.33
C THR A 545 28.32 -1.73 10.69
N GLU A 546 28.45 -1.40 11.99
CA GLU A 546 28.98 -0.11 12.44
C GLU A 546 30.44 0.09 12.01
N LEU A 547 31.28 -0.92 12.11
CA LEU A 547 32.68 -0.81 11.74
C LEU A 547 32.90 -0.59 10.24
N ASN A 548 32.05 -1.13 9.36
CA ASN A 548 32.07 -0.84 7.92
C ASN A 548 31.70 0.62 7.65
N ILE A 549 30.68 1.16 8.34
CA ILE A 549 30.28 2.56 8.24
C ILE A 549 31.42 3.48 8.67
N ILE A 550 32.07 3.17 9.80
CA ILE A 550 33.23 3.92 10.30
C ILE A 550 34.41 3.87 9.33
N ALA A 551 34.71 2.71 8.76
CA ALA A 551 35.75 2.59 7.73
C ALA A 551 35.44 3.48 6.53
N THR A 552 34.20 3.53 6.09
CA THR A 552 33.74 4.41 5.01
C THR A 552 33.95 5.89 5.37
N PHE A 553 33.51 6.31 6.56
CA PHE A 553 33.71 7.67 7.08
C PHE A 553 35.19 8.06 7.11
N MET A 554 36.06 7.17 7.62
CA MET A 554 37.50 7.41 7.68
C MET A 554 38.13 7.53 6.29
N ASN A 555 37.70 6.73 5.33
CA ASN A 555 38.18 6.78 3.96
C ASN A 555 37.71 8.03 3.21
N GLN A 556 36.55 8.56 3.52
CA GLN A 556 36.05 9.85 3.01
C GLN A 556 36.75 11.06 3.62
N ASN A 557 37.43 10.90 4.80
CA ASN A 557 38.16 11.92 5.49
C ASN A 557 39.68 11.58 5.59
N PRO A 558 40.42 11.50 4.47
CA PRO A 558 41.77 10.92 4.41
C PRO A 558 42.83 11.70 5.18
N THR A 559 42.61 12.97 5.53
CA THR A 559 43.55 13.84 6.24
C THR A 559 43.50 13.68 7.77
N ILE A 560 42.55 12.89 8.29
CA ILE A 560 42.29 12.76 9.72
C ILE A 560 42.90 11.46 10.25
N SER A 561 43.55 11.54 11.41
CA SER A 561 44.07 10.39 12.15
C SER A 561 43.20 10.12 13.38
N PHE A 562 43.03 8.85 13.73
CA PHE A 562 42.14 8.40 14.81
C PHE A 562 42.87 7.50 15.81
N GLU A 563 42.51 7.61 17.07
CA GLU A 563 42.88 6.63 18.11
C GLU A 563 41.62 5.80 18.48
N VAL A 564 41.72 4.49 18.38
CA VAL A 564 40.71 3.56 18.86
C VAL A 564 40.92 3.30 20.34
N GLY A 565 40.02 3.80 21.18
CA GLY A 565 40.08 3.62 22.65
C GLY A 565 39.26 2.41 23.10
N GLY A 566 39.84 1.47 23.80
CA GLY A 566 39.09 0.37 24.42
C GLY A 566 38.85 0.63 25.91
N HIS A 567 37.63 0.31 26.35
CA HIS A 567 37.19 0.49 27.73
C HIS A 567 36.61 -0.81 28.30
N THR A 568 36.62 -0.94 29.61
CA THR A 568 35.94 -2.02 30.34
C THR A 568 35.18 -1.43 31.53
N ASP A 569 34.29 -2.19 32.11
CA ASP A 569 33.75 -1.92 33.43
C ASP A 569 34.83 -2.07 34.51
N ASN A 570 34.47 -1.83 35.78
CA ASN A 570 35.36 -1.95 36.92
C ASN A 570 35.40 -3.37 37.51
N THR A 571 34.83 -4.37 36.83
CA THR A 571 34.81 -5.75 37.27
C THR A 571 36.15 -6.43 36.98
N GLY A 572 36.80 -7.01 37.99
CA GLY A 572 38.08 -7.69 37.84
C GLY A 572 39.32 -6.84 38.21
N SER A 573 40.53 -7.34 37.91
CA SER A 573 41.74 -6.60 38.21
C SER A 573 42.08 -5.55 37.18
N LEU A 574 42.64 -4.40 37.59
CA LEU A 574 43.07 -3.33 36.70
C LEU A 574 44.00 -3.82 35.58
N GLN A 575 44.94 -4.76 35.92
CA GLN A 575 45.85 -5.31 34.92
C GLN A 575 45.09 -6.11 33.86
N ARG A 576 44.12 -6.96 34.23
CA ARG A 576 43.30 -7.71 33.27
C ARG A 576 42.43 -6.79 32.42
N ASN A 577 41.84 -5.77 33.03
CA ASN A 577 41.02 -4.78 32.31
C ASN A 577 41.84 -3.96 31.31
N LEU A 578 43.09 -3.59 31.63
CA LEU A 578 44.00 -2.93 30.69
C LEU A 578 44.34 -3.83 29.49
N GLU A 579 44.63 -5.12 29.75
CA GLU A 579 44.92 -6.08 28.68
C GLU A 579 43.69 -6.33 27.79
N LEU A 580 42.53 -6.57 28.39
CA LEU A 580 41.30 -6.83 27.66
C LEU A 580 40.86 -5.61 26.82
N SER A 581 40.85 -4.42 27.40
CA SER A 581 40.52 -3.19 26.67
C SER A 581 41.48 -2.92 25.51
N ALA A 582 42.78 -3.15 25.68
CA ALA A 582 43.77 -3.02 24.60
C ALA A 582 43.56 -4.07 23.49
N GLN A 583 43.22 -5.30 23.84
CA GLN A 583 42.93 -6.36 22.88
C GLN A 583 41.67 -6.04 22.08
N ARG A 584 40.60 -5.53 22.70
CA ARG A 584 39.37 -5.07 22.02
C ARG A 584 39.62 -3.92 21.05
N ALA A 585 40.34 -2.88 21.52
CA ALA A 585 40.76 -1.78 20.68
C ALA A 585 41.61 -2.24 19.47
N LYS A 586 42.50 -3.22 19.68
CA LYS A 586 43.29 -3.84 18.62
C LYS A 586 42.45 -4.64 17.63
N ALA A 587 41.41 -5.31 18.07
CA ALA A 587 40.49 -6.03 17.17
C ALA A 587 39.77 -5.06 16.21
N VAL A 588 39.25 -3.94 16.74
CA VAL A 588 38.65 -2.87 15.93
C VAL A 588 39.67 -2.25 14.98
N TYR A 589 40.85 -1.89 15.46
CA TYR A 589 41.93 -1.37 14.65
C TYR A 589 42.29 -2.30 13.49
N ASN A 590 42.45 -3.60 13.72
CA ASN A 590 42.74 -4.59 12.68
C ASN A 590 41.63 -4.65 11.63
N PHE A 591 40.35 -4.65 12.06
CA PHE A 591 39.19 -4.65 11.17
C PHE A 591 39.19 -3.41 10.25
N LEU A 592 39.43 -2.23 10.81
CA LEU A 592 39.47 -0.99 10.02
C LEU A 592 40.57 -1.00 8.98
N ILE A 593 41.79 -1.54 9.31
CA ILE A 593 42.85 -1.73 8.32
C ILE A 593 42.47 -2.71 7.23
N GLU A 594 41.80 -3.84 7.59
CA GLU A 594 41.31 -4.81 6.61
C GLU A 594 40.30 -4.16 5.64
N LYS A 595 39.55 -3.16 6.12
CA LYS A 595 38.58 -2.37 5.32
C LYS A 595 39.24 -1.18 4.57
N GLY A 596 40.57 -1.12 4.52
CA GLY A 596 41.31 -0.17 3.67
C GLY A 596 41.66 1.15 4.35
N VAL A 597 41.45 1.30 5.66
CA VAL A 597 41.96 2.50 6.36
C VAL A 597 43.48 2.40 6.51
N GLU A 598 44.20 3.47 6.12
CA GLU A 598 45.64 3.49 6.15
C GLU A 598 46.20 3.34 7.58
N LYS A 599 47.11 2.37 7.77
CA LYS A 599 47.69 2.04 9.07
C LYS A 599 48.31 3.24 9.80
N GLN A 600 48.93 4.15 9.07
CA GLN A 600 49.58 5.34 9.63
C GLN A 600 48.61 6.37 10.23
N ARG A 601 47.35 6.27 9.88
CA ARG A 601 46.27 7.14 10.38
C ARG A 601 45.59 6.58 11.62
N LEU A 602 45.90 5.35 12.02
CA LEU A 602 45.26 4.66 13.12
C LEU A 602 46.25 4.34 14.23
N SER A 603 45.80 4.52 15.46
CA SER A 603 46.43 3.98 16.66
C SER A 603 45.35 3.31 17.54
N TYR A 604 45.77 2.48 18.51
CA TYR A 604 44.85 1.88 19.45
C TYR A 604 45.44 1.90 20.88
N LYS A 605 44.52 2.00 21.88
CA LYS A 605 44.93 2.04 23.28
C LYS A 605 43.83 1.49 24.20
N GLY A 606 44.24 0.74 25.21
CA GLY A 606 43.34 0.31 26.30
C GLY A 606 43.36 1.33 27.44
N TYR A 607 42.17 1.64 27.95
CA TYR A 607 41.98 2.59 29.08
C TYR A 607 41.42 1.93 30.34
N ALA A 608 41.07 0.65 30.28
CA ALA A 608 40.34 -0.05 31.33
C ALA A 608 39.10 0.75 31.79
N ASP A 609 38.89 0.89 33.09
CA ASP A 609 37.82 1.66 33.75
C ASP A 609 38.17 3.13 34.02
N LYS A 610 39.38 3.59 33.61
CA LYS A 610 39.88 4.94 33.96
C LYS A 610 39.20 6.09 33.19
N LYS A 611 38.55 5.79 32.11
CA LYS A 611 37.74 6.74 31.32
C LYS A 611 36.40 6.10 31.02
N PRO A 612 35.47 6.05 31.97
CA PRO A 612 34.19 5.41 31.76
C PRO A 612 33.40 6.15 30.69
N VAL A 613 32.87 5.42 29.70
CA VAL A 613 32.07 5.91 28.62
C VAL A 613 30.59 5.94 28.98
N ALA A 614 30.21 5.13 30.03
CA ALA A 614 28.88 5.07 30.63
C ALA A 614 28.99 4.78 32.13
N PRO A 615 27.97 5.08 32.97
CA PRO A 615 27.93 4.69 34.34
C PRO A 615 28.08 3.16 34.51
N ASN A 616 28.84 2.73 35.50
CA ASN A 616 29.10 1.30 35.78
C ASN A 616 27.94 0.57 36.46
N ASP A 617 26.81 1.21 36.66
CA ASP A 617 25.60 0.71 37.31
C ASP A 617 24.55 0.13 36.35
N THR A 618 24.82 0.17 35.06
CA THR A 618 23.96 -0.40 34.02
C THR A 618 24.60 -1.66 33.44
N ASP A 619 23.80 -2.73 33.29
CA ASP A 619 24.18 -4.03 32.71
C ASP A 619 24.43 -3.91 31.17
N ARG A 620 25.06 -2.82 30.75
CA ARG A 620 25.43 -2.58 29.36
C ARG A 620 26.71 -3.34 29.03
N LYS A 621 26.58 -4.26 28.07
CA LYS A 621 27.71 -4.93 27.41
C LYS A 621 28.78 -3.89 27.07
N SER A 622 30.03 -4.17 27.45
CA SER A 622 31.16 -3.25 27.32
C SER A 622 31.26 -2.58 25.92
N VAL A 623 31.40 -1.28 25.94
CA VAL A 623 31.50 -0.41 24.78
C VAL A 623 32.94 -0.10 24.45
N VAL A 624 33.35 -0.05 23.18
CA VAL A 624 34.67 0.39 22.71
C VAL A 624 34.70 1.89 22.47
#